data_a355cdd48d149e2b62b2095d8292260b
#
_entry.id   a355cdd48d149e2b62b2095d8292260b
#
_cell.length_a   1.000
_cell.length_b   1.000
_cell.length_c   1.000
_cell.angle_alpha   90.00
_cell.angle_beta   90.00
_cell.angle_gamma   90.00
#
_symmetry.space_group_name_H-M   'P 1'
#
loop_
_entity.id
_entity.type
_entity.pdbx_description
1 polymer ?
#
loop_
_entity_poly.entity_id
_entity_poly.type
_entity_poly.pdbx_seq_one_letter_code
_entity_poly.pdbx_strand_id
1 'polypeptide(L)' 'MTLETVIGGLAAVVILLYLLYTLLRPEKF' A
#
# COMPACT_ATOMS: atom_id res chain seq x y z
N MET A 1 18.43 -3.69 -9.92
CA MET A 1 17.64 -3.03 -8.90
C MET A 1 18.15 -1.62 -8.64
N THR A 2 17.30 -0.67 -8.81
CA THR A 2 17.67 0.72 -8.61
C THR A 2 16.79 1.31 -7.53
N LEU A 3 17.17 2.49 -7.07
CA LEU A 3 16.38 3.19 -6.07
C LEU A 3 14.95 3.42 -6.57
N GLU A 4 14.84 3.68 -7.85
CA GLU A 4 13.54 3.92 -8.44
C GLU A 4 12.65 2.71 -8.28
N THR A 5 13.21 1.53 -8.51
CA THR A 5 12.44 0.28 -8.38
C THR A 5 12.06 0.05 -6.93
N VAL A 6 12.96 0.34 -6.02
CA VAL A 6 12.70 0.13 -4.59
C VAL A 6 11.59 1.06 -4.12
N ILE A 7 11.68 2.32 -4.50
CA ILE A 7 10.69 3.30 -4.08
C ILE A 7 9.32 2.95 -4.66
N GLY A 8 9.28 2.52 -5.91
CA GLY A 8 8.03 2.12 -6.53
C GLY A 8 7.42 0.93 -5.82
N GLY A 9 8.26 -0.03 -5.44
CA GLY A 9 7.79 -1.21 -4.75
C GLY A 9 7.25 -0.89 -3.38
N LEU A 10 7.95 -0.01 -2.66
CA LEU A 10 7.48 0.38 -1.34
C LEU A 10 6.14 1.10 -1.42
N ALA A 11 6.01 1.99 -2.39
CA ALA A 11 4.77 2.72 -2.56
C ALA A 11 3.63 1.76 -2.86
N ALA A 12 3.88 0.78 -3.71
CA ALA A 12 2.86 -0.19 -4.07
C ALA A 12 2.42 -0.99 -2.85
N VAL A 13 3.37 -1.42 -2.04
CA VAL A 13 3.06 -2.20 -0.85
C VAL A 13 2.21 -1.38 0.11
N VAL A 14 2.59 -0.12 0.31
CA VAL A 14 1.84 0.74 1.22
C VAL A 14 0.42 0.92 0.74
N ILE A 15 0.25 1.15 -0.55
CA ILE A 15 -1.08 1.34 -1.11
C ILE A 15 -1.91 0.07 -0.96
N LEU A 16 -1.30 -1.07 -1.22
CA LEU A 16 -2.01 -2.34 -1.10
C LEU A 16 -2.44 -2.58 0.34
N LEU A 17 -1.56 -2.30 1.28
CA LEU A 17 -1.89 -2.48 2.69
C LEU A 17 -3.01 -1.54 3.09
N TYR A 18 -2.99 -0.33 2.58
CA TYR A 18 -4.02 0.63 2.90
C TYR A 18 -5.38 0.18 2.37
N LEU A 19 -5.39 -0.28 1.14
CA LEU A 19 -6.63 -0.76 0.55
C LEU A 19 -7.15 -1.99 1.28
N LEU A 20 -6.25 -2.89 1.63
CA LEU A 20 -6.63 -4.08 2.36
C LEU A 20 -7.21 -3.73 3.72
N TYR A 21 -6.57 -2.80 4.40
CA TYR A 21 -7.04 -2.36 5.71
C TYR A 21 -8.44 -1.77 5.60
N THR A 22 -8.66 -0.94 4.59
CA THR A 22 -9.96 -0.33 4.39
C THR A 22 -11.02 -1.38 4.10
N LEU A 23 -10.64 -2.43 3.40
CA LEU A 23 -11.57 -3.48 3.06
C LEU A 23 -11.96 -4.28 4.29
N LEU A 24 -11.00 -4.56 5.15
CA LEU A 24 -11.27 -5.31 6.36
C LEU A 24 -11.98 -4.48 7.40
N ARG A 25 -11.81 -3.17 7.37
CA ARG A 25 -12.47 -2.29 8.32
C ARG A 25 -13.28 -1.24 7.57
N PRO A 26 -14.38 -1.64 6.97
CA PRO A 26 -15.18 -0.72 6.15
C PRO A 26 -15.87 0.36 6.96
N GLU A 27 -15.99 0.19 8.22
CA GLU A 27 -16.71 1.15 9.06
C GLU A 27 -15.79 2.21 9.59
N LYS A 28 -14.91 2.69 8.78
CA LYS A 28 -13.97 3.67 9.26
C LYS A 28 -14.60 5.04 9.44
N PHE A 29 -15.78 5.24 9.05
CA PHE A 29 -16.46 6.49 9.35
C PHE A 29 -17.84 6.18 9.92
#